data_9ce39351169508a4e5861597a0c4c036
#
_entry.id   9ce39351169508a4e5861597a0c4c036
#
_cell.length_a   1.000
_cell.length_b   1.000
_cell.length_c   1.000
_cell.angle_alpha   90.00
_cell.angle_beta   90.00
_cell.angle_gamma   90.00
#
_symmetry.space_group_name_H-M   'P 1'
#
loop_
_entity.id
_entity.type
_entity.pdbx_description
1 polymer ?
#
loop_
_entity_poly.entity_id
_entity_poly.type
_entity_poly.pdbx_seq_one_letter_code
_entity_poly.pdbx_strand_id
1 'polypeptide(L)'
;MRIRSLTLLSLLLTAACGQDAGEDAPAAQPSQAAPAQAAAPAAAPNFERRPAPAGAVAYLIEPADGAVVSSPVRVVFGLRGIGVAPALIERADAGHHHLLVDTDMPALDGPIPADENHRHFGGGQTETTLELAAGTHTLQLLLGDHLHVPHDPPIASERITIEVR
;
A
#
# COMPACT_ATOMS: atom_id res chain seq x y z
N MET A 1 -43.25 -29.02 5.29
CA MET A 1 -44.74 -29.08 5.23
C MET A 1 -45.24 -27.85 4.47
N ARG A 2 -45.89 -28.07 3.32
CA ARG A 2 -46.73 -27.16 2.48
C ARG A 2 -45.92 -26.06 1.72
N ILE A 3 -45.58 -26.14 0.43
CA ILE A 3 -46.25 -26.36 -0.88
C ILE A 3 -47.36 -25.31 -1.18
N ARG A 4 -47.22 -24.76 -2.40
CA ARG A 4 -48.21 -24.16 -3.32
C ARG A 4 -47.95 -22.67 -3.59
N SER A 5 -48.10 -22.10 -4.80
CA SER A 5 -48.47 -22.55 -6.14
C SER A 5 -48.21 -21.40 -7.07
N LEU A 6 -47.62 -21.65 -8.16
CA LEU A 6 -47.96 -21.54 -9.58
C LEU A 6 -49.19 -20.68 -9.92
N THR A 7 -49.00 -19.60 -10.69
CA THR A 7 -50.01 -19.18 -11.66
C THR A 7 -49.34 -18.63 -12.93
N LEU A 8 -49.55 -19.38 -13.97
CA LEU A 8 -49.34 -19.03 -15.36
C LEU A 8 -50.54 -18.23 -15.84
N LEU A 9 -50.35 -17.18 -16.63
CA LEU A 9 -51.42 -16.71 -17.51
C LEU A 9 -50.84 -16.23 -18.83
N SER A 10 -51.26 -16.94 -19.86
CA SER A 10 -50.92 -16.74 -21.28
C SER A 10 -51.89 -15.79 -21.98
N LEU A 11 -51.46 -15.35 -23.17
CA LEU A 11 -52.25 -15.06 -24.37
C LEU A 11 -52.78 -13.61 -24.53
N LEU A 12 -52.45 -12.87 -25.57
CA LEU A 12 -53.07 -12.91 -26.88
C LEU A 12 -52.35 -12.01 -27.92
N LEU A 13 -52.23 -12.56 -29.07
CA LEU A 13 -51.80 -12.02 -30.34
C LEU A 13 -52.86 -11.09 -30.93
N THR A 14 -52.43 -9.92 -31.50
CA THR A 14 -53.17 -9.30 -32.62
C THR A 14 -52.19 -8.72 -33.61
N ALA A 15 -52.24 -9.25 -34.81
CA ALA A 15 -51.58 -8.70 -35.99
C ALA A 15 -52.48 -7.63 -36.63
N ALA A 16 -51.87 -6.51 -37.01
CA ALA A 16 -52.46 -5.60 -37.98
C ALA A 16 -51.37 -5.13 -38.96
N CYS A 17 -51.53 -5.54 -40.19
CA CYS A 17 -50.81 -4.96 -41.33
C CYS A 17 -51.27 -3.51 -41.58
N GLY A 18 -50.33 -2.63 -41.89
CA GLY A 18 -50.58 -1.33 -42.49
C GLY A 18 -49.32 -0.89 -43.21
N GLN A 19 -49.43 -0.88 -44.54
CA GLN A 19 -48.40 -0.43 -45.46
C GLN A 19 -48.35 1.08 -45.50
N ASP A 20 -47.20 1.54 -45.90
CA ASP A 20 -46.90 2.66 -46.80
C ASP A 20 -46.31 3.92 -46.23
N ALA A 21 -45.36 4.33 -46.94
CA ALA A 21 -44.79 5.60 -47.31
C ALA A 21 -43.29 5.76 -46.91
N GLY A 22 -42.49 5.65 -47.98
CA GLY A 22 -41.08 6.01 -47.93
C GLY A 22 -40.88 7.48 -47.61
N GLU A 23 -39.93 7.71 -46.74
CA GLU A 23 -39.35 9.04 -46.59
C GLU A 23 -37.83 8.90 -46.50
N ASP A 24 -37.18 9.53 -47.43
CA ASP A 24 -35.77 9.59 -47.67
C ASP A 24 -35.07 10.17 -46.44
N ALA A 25 -34.39 9.31 -45.70
CA ALA A 25 -33.54 9.75 -44.62
C ALA A 25 -32.16 10.14 -45.17
N PRO A 26 -31.70 11.38 -44.92
CA PRO A 26 -30.37 11.81 -45.35
C PRO A 26 -29.30 10.97 -44.67
N ALA A 27 -28.40 10.44 -45.49
CA ALA A 27 -27.23 9.63 -45.03
C ALA A 27 -26.46 10.37 -43.94
N ALA A 28 -26.38 9.79 -42.76
CA ALA A 28 -25.56 10.27 -41.69
C ALA A 28 -24.08 10.14 -42.11
N GLN A 29 -23.42 11.29 -42.19
CA GLN A 29 -21.98 11.39 -42.41
C GLN A 29 -21.25 10.76 -41.20
N PRO A 30 -20.19 9.97 -41.40
CA PRO A 30 -19.41 9.48 -40.31
C PRO A 30 -18.74 10.64 -39.57
N SER A 31 -19.13 10.86 -38.33
CA SER A 31 -18.47 11.80 -37.42
C SER A 31 -17.00 11.37 -37.26
N GLN A 32 -16.10 12.18 -37.83
CA GLN A 32 -14.67 11.97 -37.56
C GLN A 32 -14.42 12.25 -36.06
N ALA A 33 -14.14 11.19 -35.33
CA ALA A 33 -13.66 11.31 -33.96
C ALA A 33 -12.36 12.12 -33.96
N ALA A 34 -12.38 13.26 -33.28
CA ALA A 34 -11.19 14.05 -33.03
C ALA A 34 -10.13 13.15 -32.33
N PRO A 35 -8.84 13.29 -32.68
CA PRO A 35 -7.80 12.50 -32.00
C PRO A 35 -7.83 12.83 -30.51
N ALA A 36 -7.99 11.79 -29.68
CA ALA A 36 -7.88 11.92 -28.24
C ALA A 36 -6.47 12.45 -27.93
N GLN A 37 -6.38 13.69 -27.44
CA GLN A 37 -5.15 14.22 -26.91
C GLN A 37 -4.73 13.32 -25.74
N ALA A 38 -3.59 12.63 -25.89
CA ALA A 38 -2.98 11.90 -24.80
C ALA A 38 -2.72 12.88 -23.66
N ALA A 39 -3.38 12.67 -22.53
CA ALA A 39 -3.11 13.47 -21.33
C ALA A 39 -1.63 13.31 -20.97
N ALA A 40 -0.93 14.43 -20.81
CA ALA A 40 0.44 14.41 -20.30
C ALA A 40 0.45 13.67 -18.95
N PRO A 41 1.48 12.85 -18.67
CA PRO A 41 1.57 12.17 -17.38
C PRO A 41 1.50 13.24 -16.28
N ALA A 42 0.58 13.04 -15.33
CA ALA A 42 0.49 13.89 -14.15
C ALA A 42 1.84 13.84 -13.43
N ALA A 43 2.40 14.99 -13.09
CA ALA A 43 3.61 15.05 -12.29
C ALA A 43 3.39 14.23 -11.00
N ALA A 44 4.34 13.38 -10.67
CA ALA A 44 4.29 12.62 -9.43
C ALA A 44 4.17 13.61 -8.25
N PRO A 45 3.36 13.30 -7.20
CA PRO A 45 3.26 14.16 -6.04
C PRO A 45 4.66 14.34 -5.44
N ASN A 46 5.07 15.58 -5.23
CA ASN A 46 6.32 15.91 -4.56
C ASN A 46 6.08 15.86 -3.06
N PHE A 47 6.63 14.87 -2.37
CA PHE A 47 6.56 14.76 -0.93
C PHE A 47 7.75 15.50 -0.30
N GLU A 48 7.47 16.49 0.53
CA GLU A 48 8.50 17.18 1.31
C GLU A 48 8.94 16.28 2.47
N ARG A 49 10.23 15.94 2.51
CA ARG A 49 10.83 15.17 3.59
C ARG A 49 11.07 16.06 4.80
N ARG A 50 10.66 15.62 5.99
CA ARG A 50 10.90 16.33 7.23
C ARG A 50 12.36 16.19 7.66
N PRO A 51 13.00 17.25 8.17
CA PRO A 51 14.34 17.12 8.74
C PRO A 51 14.34 16.11 9.89
N ALA A 52 15.35 15.25 9.92
CA ALA A 52 15.57 14.37 11.06
C ALA A 52 16.10 15.16 12.25
N PRO A 53 15.57 14.99 13.48
CA PRO A 53 16.16 15.57 14.67
C PRO A 53 17.61 15.11 14.83
N ALA A 54 18.48 16.01 15.32
CA ALA A 54 19.90 15.69 15.51
C ALA A 54 20.07 14.51 16.47
N GLY A 55 20.80 13.49 16.03
CA GLY A 55 21.04 12.28 16.82
C GLY A 55 19.86 11.30 16.86
N ALA A 56 18.83 11.51 16.03
CA ALA A 56 17.76 10.51 15.86
C ALA A 56 18.30 9.24 15.22
N VAL A 57 18.02 8.08 15.83
CA VAL A 57 18.49 6.76 15.39
C VAL A 57 17.41 5.74 15.64
N ALA A 58 17.14 4.90 14.62
CA ALA A 58 16.43 3.65 14.77
C ALA A 58 17.42 2.48 14.91
N TYR A 59 17.07 1.47 15.67
CA TYR A 59 17.91 0.27 15.84
C TYR A 59 17.05 -0.94 16.18
N LEU A 60 17.52 -2.14 15.84
CA LEU A 60 16.90 -3.38 16.27
C LEU A 60 17.44 -3.76 17.66
N ILE A 61 16.54 -4.01 18.60
CA ILE A 61 16.87 -4.54 19.94
C ILE A 61 16.97 -6.06 19.88
N GLU A 62 16.02 -6.68 19.21
CA GLU A 62 15.95 -8.12 18.93
C GLU A 62 15.44 -8.35 17.51
N PRO A 63 15.99 -9.34 16.80
CA PRO A 63 17.16 -10.14 17.12
C PRO A 63 18.47 -9.35 16.93
N ALA A 64 19.58 -9.87 17.46
CA ALA A 64 20.91 -9.34 17.18
C ALA A 64 21.36 -9.75 15.76
N ASP A 65 22.29 -8.98 15.18
CA ASP A 65 22.93 -9.38 13.92
C ASP A 65 23.66 -10.72 14.06
N GLY A 66 23.51 -11.59 13.05
CA GLY A 66 24.05 -12.95 13.05
C GLY A 66 23.30 -13.95 13.94
N ALA A 67 22.16 -13.56 14.54
CA ALA A 67 21.41 -14.46 15.42
C ALA A 67 20.86 -15.68 14.67
N VAL A 68 20.88 -16.82 15.33
CA VAL A 68 20.17 -18.04 14.92
C VAL A 68 18.90 -18.13 15.76
N VAL A 69 17.75 -18.13 15.11
CA VAL A 69 16.43 -18.05 15.76
C VAL A 69 15.49 -19.11 15.21
N SER A 70 14.36 -19.31 15.88
CA SER A 70 13.25 -20.14 15.39
C SER A 70 12.05 -19.30 15.03
N SER A 71 11.32 -19.70 13.99
CA SER A 71 10.02 -19.08 13.66
C SER A 71 8.94 -19.56 14.65
N PRO A 72 8.03 -18.68 15.10
CA PRO A 72 7.94 -17.26 14.78
C PRO A 72 9.03 -16.39 15.46
N VAL A 73 9.58 -15.44 14.71
CA VAL A 73 10.69 -14.59 15.16
C VAL A 73 10.13 -13.32 15.80
N ARG A 74 10.45 -13.09 17.09
CA ARG A 74 10.15 -11.82 17.76
C ARG A 74 11.15 -10.75 17.31
N VAL A 75 10.63 -9.58 16.89
CA VAL A 75 11.45 -8.42 16.49
C VAL A 75 11.05 -7.23 17.34
N VAL A 76 12.02 -6.64 18.04
CA VAL A 76 11.82 -5.49 18.93
C VAL A 76 12.56 -4.28 18.39
N PHE A 77 11.84 -3.18 18.29
CA PHE A 77 12.31 -1.94 17.67
C PHE A 77 12.79 -0.97 18.73
N GLY A 78 13.94 -0.35 18.48
CA GLY A 78 14.49 0.73 19.29
C GLY A 78 14.47 2.04 18.53
N LEU A 79 14.27 3.14 19.26
CA LEU A 79 14.29 4.50 18.74
C LEU A 79 14.91 5.42 19.78
N ARG A 80 15.73 6.36 19.33
CA ARG A 80 16.35 7.38 20.17
C ARG A 80 16.32 8.73 19.45
N GLY A 81 16.17 9.82 20.22
CA GLY A 81 16.22 11.20 19.72
C GLY A 81 14.98 11.66 18.95
N ILE A 82 14.00 10.78 18.79
CA ILE A 82 12.72 11.07 18.15
C ILE A 82 11.64 10.18 18.77
N GLY A 83 10.39 10.61 18.76
CA GLY A 83 9.28 9.89 19.37
C GLY A 83 8.56 8.94 18.39
N VAL A 84 7.78 8.00 18.93
CA VAL A 84 6.83 7.20 18.16
C VAL A 84 5.47 7.89 18.18
N ALA A 85 4.83 8.00 17.02
CA ALA A 85 3.44 8.44 16.88
C ALA A 85 2.73 7.57 15.84
N PRO A 86 1.41 7.37 15.97
CA PRO A 86 0.64 6.67 14.95
C PRO A 86 0.70 7.38 13.60
N ALA A 87 0.55 6.60 12.52
CA ALA A 87 0.37 7.12 11.16
C ALA A 87 -0.81 8.10 11.12
N LEU A 88 -0.74 9.08 10.22
CA LEU A 88 -1.72 10.15 10.02
C LEU A 88 -1.85 11.13 11.20
N ILE A 89 -1.15 10.92 12.29
CA ILE A 89 -1.09 11.87 13.40
C ILE A 89 0.15 12.74 13.22
N GLU A 90 -0.06 13.96 12.78
CA GLU A 90 1.02 14.92 12.63
C GLU A 90 1.54 15.37 14.00
N ARG A 91 2.81 15.10 14.25
CA ARG A 91 3.51 15.47 15.47
C ARG A 91 4.94 15.83 15.13
N ALA A 92 5.42 16.91 15.73
CA ALA A 92 6.83 17.27 15.62
C ALA A 92 7.70 16.19 16.25
N ASP A 93 8.86 15.93 15.64
CA ASP A 93 9.86 14.98 16.13
C ASP A 93 9.27 13.61 16.49
N ALA A 94 8.40 13.10 15.63
CA ALA A 94 7.80 11.78 15.79
C ALA A 94 7.51 11.12 14.42
N GLY A 95 7.49 9.79 14.46
CA GLY A 95 7.17 8.95 13.30
C GLY A 95 6.74 7.56 13.73
N HIS A 96 6.56 6.67 12.78
CA HIS A 96 6.22 5.28 13.04
C HIS A 96 7.15 4.34 12.28
N HIS A 97 7.28 3.14 12.81
CA HIS A 97 8.19 2.15 12.27
C HIS A 97 7.67 1.49 11.00
N HIS A 98 8.58 1.26 10.07
CA HIS A 98 8.48 0.27 9.02
C HIS A 98 9.63 -0.72 9.17
N LEU A 99 9.37 -2.00 8.92
CA LEU A 99 10.39 -3.04 8.94
C LEU A 99 10.54 -3.62 7.53
N LEU A 100 11.74 -3.49 7.01
CA LEU A 100 12.16 -4.05 5.74
C LEU A 100 12.61 -5.49 5.99
N VAL A 101 12.00 -6.44 5.29
CA VAL A 101 12.27 -7.87 5.39
C VAL A 101 12.71 -8.36 4.02
N ASP A 102 13.94 -8.83 3.89
CA ASP A 102 14.50 -9.37 2.64
C ASP A 102 14.39 -8.43 1.43
N THR A 103 14.46 -7.13 1.69
CA THR A 103 14.39 -6.11 0.65
C THR A 103 15.38 -4.99 0.91
N ASP A 104 15.68 -4.22 -0.13
CA ASP A 104 16.52 -3.03 -0.04
C ASP A 104 15.74 -1.82 0.45
N MET A 105 16.48 -0.75 0.79
CA MET A 105 15.90 0.53 1.14
C MET A 105 15.05 1.04 -0.03
N PRO A 106 13.78 1.42 0.20
CA PRO A 106 12.93 1.98 -0.85
C PRO A 106 13.40 3.38 -1.27
N ALA A 107 12.80 3.92 -2.32
CA ALA A 107 12.94 5.34 -2.65
C ALA A 107 12.56 6.21 -1.46
N LEU A 108 13.33 7.27 -1.21
CA LEU A 108 13.16 8.11 -0.02
C LEU A 108 12.35 9.38 -0.28
N ASP A 109 11.99 9.65 -1.52
CA ASP A 109 11.28 10.85 -1.98
C ASP A 109 9.75 10.69 -2.05
N GLY A 110 9.25 9.61 -1.46
CA GLY A 110 7.83 9.30 -1.38
C GLY A 110 7.48 8.43 -0.17
N PRO A 111 6.22 8.06 -0.03
CA PRO A 111 5.79 7.16 1.05
C PRO A 111 6.44 5.80 0.94
N ILE A 112 6.88 5.27 2.09
CA ILE A 112 7.40 3.91 2.21
C ILE A 112 6.29 2.93 1.75
N PRO A 113 6.58 1.97 0.87
CA PRO A 113 5.61 0.95 0.49
C PRO A 113 5.05 0.19 1.69
N ALA A 114 3.87 -0.38 1.54
CA ALA A 114 3.27 -1.27 2.53
C ALA A 114 2.90 -2.59 1.82
N ASP A 115 3.76 -3.58 1.95
CA ASP A 115 3.62 -4.90 1.35
C ASP A 115 4.25 -5.98 2.27
N GLU A 116 4.42 -7.18 1.76
CA GLU A 116 5.00 -8.28 2.55
C GLU A 116 6.47 -8.07 2.93
N ASN A 117 7.22 -7.27 2.18
CA ASN A 117 8.62 -6.94 2.47
C ASN A 117 8.80 -5.59 3.19
N HIS A 118 7.79 -4.72 3.16
CA HIS A 118 7.76 -3.43 3.83
C HIS A 118 6.64 -3.42 4.88
N ARG A 119 6.90 -4.00 6.05
CA ARG A 119 5.91 -4.15 7.12
C ARG A 119 5.64 -2.81 7.80
N HIS A 120 4.40 -2.37 7.78
CA HIS A 120 3.96 -1.08 8.31
C HIS A 120 3.39 -1.20 9.73
N PHE A 121 3.86 -0.35 10.66
CA PHE A 121 3.46 -0.33 12.07
C PHE A 121 2.79 1.00 12.45
N GLY A 122 1.76 1.35 11.67
CA GLY A 122 1.06 2.64 11.76
C GLY A 122 0.28 2.89 13.06
N GLY A 123 0.12 1.91 13.92
CA GLY A 123 -0.46 2.10 15.26
C GLY A 123 0.55 2.54 16.32
N GLY A 124 1.82 2.74 15.96
CA GLY A 124 2.89 3.07 16.91
C GLY A 124 3.46 1.85 17.65
N GLN A 125 3.34 0.67 17.06
CA GLN A 125 3.91 -0.55 17.61
C GLN A 125 5.44 -0.45 17.61
N THR A 126 6.06 -1.03 18.66
CA THR A 126 7.50 -1.09 18.85
C THR A 126 8.04 -2.51 18.85
N GLU A 127 7.22 -3.47 18.54
CA GLU A 127 7.59 -4.88 18.37
C GLU A 127 6.61 -5.59 17.45
N THR A 128 7.05 -6.72 16.93
CA THR A 128 6.23 -7.64 16.14
C THR A 128 6.72 -9.06 16.25
N THR A 129 5.94 -9.99 15.71
CA THR A 129 6.34 -11.39 15.51
C THR A 129 6.17 -11.73 14.04
N LEU A 130 7.20 -12.31 13.43
CA LEU A 130 7.24 -12.66 12.01
C LEU A 130 7.27 -14.17 11.84
N GLU A 131 6.39 -14.69 11.01
CA GLU A 131 6.50 -16.04 10.46
C GLU A 131 7.47 -16.00 9.28
N LEU A 132 8.66 -16.51 9.45
CA LEU A 132 9.69 -16.61 8.42
C LEU A 132 10.00 -18.06 8.12
N ALA A 133 10.27 -18.37 6.86
CA ALA A 133 10.72 -19.71 6.47
C ALA A 133 12.12 -20.00 7.04
N ALA A 134 12.52 -21.28 7.08
CA ALA A 134 13.90 -21.59 7.39
C ALA A 134 14.84 -21.04 6.32
N GLY A 135 15.93 -20.42 6.75
CA GLY A 135 16.92 -19.81 5.86
C GLY A 135 17.50 -18.50 6.40
N THR A 136 18.24 -17.82 5.56
CA THR A 136 18.85 -16.52 5.87
C THR A 136 17.89 -15.40 5.50
N HIS A 137 17.66 -14.48 6.42
CA HIS A 137 16.81 -13.31 6.26
C HIS A 137 17.54 -12.03 6.65
N THR A 138 17.15 -10.93 6.03
CA THR A 138 17.64 -9.60 6.39
C THR A 138 16.52 -8.76 6.99
N LEU A 139 16.84 -7.98 8.02
CA LEU A 139 15.90 -7.07 8.69
C LEU A 139 16.53 -5.68 8.79
N GLN A 140 15.73 -4.64 8.54
CA GLN A 140 16.14 -3.24 8.70
C GLN A 140 14.94 -2.39 9.09
N LEU A 141 15.10 -1.48 10.04
CA LEU A 141 14.07 -0.48 10.36
C LEU A 141 14.25 0.78 9.52
N LEU A 142 13.13 1.37 9.15
CA LEU A 142 13.02 2.69 8.56
C LEU A 142 11.86 3.44 9.22
N LEU A 143 12.07 4.68 9.66
CA LEU A 143 11.03 5.49 10.27
C LEU A 143 10.36 6.38 9.22
N GLY A 144 9.06 6.30 9.11
CA GLY A 144 8.22 7.20 8.31
C GLY A 144 7.57 8.27 9.17
N ASP A 145 7.37 9.45 8.63
CA ASP A 145 6.56 10.51 9.24
C ASP A 145 5.05 10.16 9.18
N HIS A 146 4.18 11.09 9.55
CA HIS A 146 2.73 10.87 9.53
C HIS A 146 2.15 10.54 8.14
N LEU A 147 2.85 10.89 7.05
CA LEU A 147 2.50 10.54 5.66
C LEU A 147 3.31 9.36 5.13
N HIS A 148 4.02 8.62 6.00
CA HIS A 148 4.89 7.49 5.65
C HIS A 148 6.17 7.91 4.89
N VAL A 149 6.48 9.20 4.82
CA VAL A 149 7.66 9.70 4.11
C VAL A 149 8.88 9.61 5.03
N PRO A 150 10.02 9.05 4.58
CA PRO A 150 11.23 9.00 5.39
C PRO A 150 11.77 10.41 5.69
N HIS A 151 12.32 10.61 6.89
CA HIS A 151 12.99 11.85 7.27
C HIS A 151 14.25 12.12 6.44
N ASP A 152 14.79 13.35 6.49
CA ASP A 152 16.04 13.73 5.84
C ASP A 152 17.07 14.23 6.88
N PRO A 153 18.21 13.53 7.05
CA PRO A 153 18.53 12.21 6.51
C PRO A 153 17.57 11.11 7.01
N PRO A 154 17.50 9.93 6.36
CA PRO A 154 16.61 8.86 6.78
C PRO A 154 16.99 8.33 8.17
N ILE A 155 15.98 8.14 9.01
CA ILE A 155 16.16 7.52 10.33
C ILE A 155 15.96 6.03 10.15
N ALA A 156 17.05 5.31 9.99
CA ALA A 156 17.05 3.87 9.73
C ALA A 156 18.01 3.16 10.69
N SER A 157 17.79 1.86 10.88
CA SER A 157 18.76 0.99 11.56
C SER A 157 19.85 0.52 10.61
N GLU A 158 20.90 -0.05 11.16
CA GLU A 158 21.75 -0.98 10.41
C GLU A 158 20.87 -2.12 9.91
N ARG A 159 21.25 -2.69 8.74
CA ARG A 159 20.67 -3.92 8.24
C ARG A 159 21.35 -5.08 8.94
N ILE A 160 20.57 -5.93 9.56
CA ILE A 160 21.05 -7.16 10.18
C ILE A 160 20.70 -8.39 9.34
N THR A 161 21.44 -9.45 9.54
CA THR A 161 21.19 -10.77 8.95
C THR A 161 20.92 -11.78 10.06
N ILE A 162 19.91 -12.61 9.89
CA ILE A 162 19.57 -13.69 10.83
C ILE A 162 19.44 -15.03 10.09
N GLU A 163 19.57 -16.11 10.81
CA GLU A 163 19.32 -17.46 10.31
C GLU A 163 18.13 -18.07 11.04
N VAL A 164 17.08 -18.44 10.32
CA VAL A 164 15.89 -19.12 10.86
C VAL A 164 16.01 -20.64 10.67
N ARG A 165 15.78 -21.41 11.76
CA ARG A 165 15.86 -22.87 11.79
C ARG A 165 14.59 -23.50 12.34
#